data_c419f9db00cf9763eaad93dd031b3168
#
_entry.id   c419f9db00cf9763eaad93dd031b3168
#
_cell.length_a   1.000
_cell.length_b   1.000
_cell.length_c   1.000
_cell.angle_alpha   90.00
_cell.angle_beta   90.00
_cell.angle_gamma   90.00
#
_symmetry.space_group_name_H-M   'P 1'
#
loop_
_entity.id
_entity.type
_entity.pdbx_description
1 polymer ?
#
loop_
_entity_poly.entity_id
_entity_poly.type
_entity_poly.pdbx_seq_one_letter_code
_entity_poly.pdbx_strand_id
1 'polypeptide(L)'
;MALSFSRFAAKLIAGTVVVASMATAAHADATLDRIKGRGKLTVGVILSGAPFGFIDPKTQEQKGLNIDVAKALAAGLGVELVTETVTPPNRVQFLQQGKVDILIANMQYTEERAKTLDYVQTPYDRQGGAAIGRKDSGIKDWPDLKGKIACVSQGSNYTQPLIEQYGAQVKALPSQPESLLALKGGNCDVSVHVNGTLSLMLQDRADEWKDYGILIPTDLIPSDSVIWLRKGEADTQAALDKIVKELHASGKMIEFAKANRLPSIGYMEEQQKKLSAAQ
;
A
#
# COMPACT_ATOMS: atom_id res chain seq x y z
N MET A 1 -53.64 76.61 34.19
CA MET A 1 -52.85 76.20 33.05
C MET A 1 -51.48 75.78 33.56
N ALA A 2 -51.30 74.54 33.80
CA ALA A 2 -50.02 74.00 34.30
C ALA A 2 -49.54 72.81 33.40
N LEU A 3 -48.41 72.99 32.78
CA LEU A 3 -47.76 72.05 31.93
C LEU A 3 -46.84 71.14 32.79
N SER A 4 -47.16 69.83 32.83
CA SER A 4 -46.39 68.84 33.50
C SER A 4 -45.26 68.30 32.57
N PHE A 5 -44.00 68.38 33.01
CA PHE A 5 -42.87 67.82 32.34
C PHE A 5 -42.60 66.40 32.90
N SER A 6 -42.87 65.37 32.09
CA SER A 6 -42.52 63.98 32.40
C SER A 6 -41.05 63.70 32.05
N ARG A 7 -40.28 63.21 33.03
CA ARG A 7 -38.90 62.75 32.87
C ARG A 7 -38.86 61.33 32.37
N PHE A 8 -38.37 61.11 31.18
CA PHE A 8 -38.00 59.79 30.65
C PHE A 8 -36.63 59.34 31.20
N ALA A 9 -36.65 58.32 31.98
CA ALA A 9 -35.41 57.64 32.43
C ALA A 9 -34.99 56.58 31.41
N ALA A 10 -33.89 56.82 30.71
CA ALA A 10 -33.28 55.84 29.81
C ALA A 10 -32.55 54.77 30.62
N LYS A 11 -33.02 53.51 30.53
CA LYS A 11 -32.33 52.34 31.06
C LYS A 11 -31.33 51.87 29.99
N LEU A 12 -30.02 52.03 30.27
CA LEU A 12 -28.96 51.35 29.50
C LEU A 12 -29.00 49.85 29.88
N ILE A 13 -29.34 49.03 28.90
CA ILE A 13 -29.16 47.57 28.96
C ILE A 13 -27.75 47.27 28.45
N ALA A 14 -26.82 46.95 29.34
CA ALA A 14 -25.50 46.42 28.97
C ALA A 14 -25.66 44.98 28.51
N GLY A 15 -25.69 44.79 27.20
CA GLY A 15 -25.68 43.44 26.58
C GLY A 15 -24.30 42.83 26.70
N THR A 16 -24.14 41.83 27.54
CA THR A 16 -22.94 41.01 27.65
C THR A 16 -22.94 40.04 26.44
N VAL A 17 -22.11 40.30 25.43
CA VAL A 17 -21.87 39.37 24.32
C VAL A 17 -21.00 38.22 24.85
N VAL A 18 -21.60 37.10 25.10
CA VAL A 18 -20.87 35.85 25.38
C VAL A 18 -20.37 35.34 24.01
N VAL A 19 -19.08 35.55 23.73
CA VAL A 19 -18.41 34.90 22.60
C VAL A 19 -18.21 33.44 23.00
N ALA A 20 -19.10 32.57 22.56
CA ALA A 20 -18.90 31.14 22.63
C ALA A 20 -17.76 30.77 21.69
N SER A 21 -16.55 30.58 22.23
CA SER A 21 -15.43 29.96 21.53
C SER A 21 -15.85 28.52 21.18
N MET A 22 -16.28 28.31 19.93
CA MET A 22 -16.38 26.95 19.38
C MET A 22 -14.96 26.39 19.32
N ALA A 23 -14.54 25.69 20.37
CA ALA A 23 -13.42 24.78 20.29
C ALA A 23 -13.80 23.75 19.21
N THR A 24 -13.17 23.86 18.04
CA THR A 24 -13.14 22.78 17.06
C THR A 24 -12.52 21.60 17.80
N ALA A 25 -13.35 20.69 18.30
CA ALA A 25 -12.89 19.39 18.74
C ALA A 25 -12.15 18.81 17.54
N ALA A 26 -10.82 18.76 17.61
CA ALA A 26 -10.04 17.93 16.75
C ALA A 26 -10.66 16.53 16.92
N HIS A 27 -11.36 16.04 15.90
CA HIS A 27 -11.85 14.68 15.90
C HIS A 27 -10.60 13.81 15.96
N ALA A 28 -10.28 13.31 17.16
CA ALA A 28 -9.30 12.27 17.33
C ALA A 28 -9.65 11.17 16.33
N ASP A 29 -8.66 10.71 15.59
CA ASP A 29 -8.81 9.66 14.60
C ASP A 29 -9.37 8.40 15.28
N ALA A 30 -10.65 8.15 15.07
CA ALA A 30 -11.39 7.04 15.69
C ALA A 30 -10.76 5.66 15.42
N THR A 31 -9.85 5.57 14.43
CA THR A 31 -9.19 4.31 14.07
C THR A 31 -8.09 3.95 15.06
N LEU A 32 -7.19 4.88 15.41
CA LEU A 32 -6.14 4.62 16.39
C LEU A 32 -6.73 4.28 17.76
N ASP A 33 -7.74 5.04 18.18
CA ASP A 33 -8.45 4.78 19.44
C ASP A 33 -9.15 3.41 19.44
N ARG A 34 -9.79 3.05 18.33
CA ARG A 34 -10.43 1.75 18.16
C ARG A 34 -9.40 0.61 18.17
N ILE A 35 -8.25 0.75 17.53
CA ILE A 35 -7.14 -0.21 17.55
C ILE A 35 -6.67 -0.41 18.98
N LYS A 36 -6.36 0.67 19.70
CA LYS A 36 -5.88 0.62 21.08
C LYS A 36 -6.95 0.08 22.04
N GLY A 37 -8.20 0.53 21.90
CA GLY A 37 -9.31 0.13 22.78
C GLY A 37 -9.65 -1.36 22.67
N ARG A 38 -9.56 -1.97 21.49
CA ARG A 38 -9.77 -3.42 21.33
C ARG A 38 -8.49 -4.25 21.47
N GLY A 39 -7.31 -3.60 21.59
CA GLY A 39 -6.01 -4.26 21.71
C GLY A 39 -5.57 -5.02 20.45
N LYS A 40 -6.08 -4.66 19.26
CA LYS A 40 -5.85 -5.40 17.99
C LYS A 40 -5.71 -4.46 16.80
N LEU A 41 -4.69 -4.72 15.96
CA LEU A 41 -4.51 -4.13 14.64
C LEU A 41 -4.90 -5.15 13.57
N THR A 42 -5.96 -4.87 12.79
CA THR A 42 -6.38 -5.72 11.67
C THR A 42 -5.78 -5.23 10.38
N VAL A 43 -4.92 -6.03 9.76
CA VAL A 43 -4.17 -5.68 8.54
C VAL A 43 -4.65 -6.52 7.37
N GLY A 44 -5.08 -5.85 6.29
CA GLY A 44 -5.36 -6.52 5.02
C GLY A 44 -4.05 -6.85 4.29
N VAL A 45 -3.84 -8.13 4.02
CA VAL A 45 -2.63 -8.65 3.37
C VAL A 45 -2.98 -9.50 2.15
N ILE A 46 -2.11 -9.51 1.13
CA ILE A 46 -2.19 -10.45 0.00
C ILE A 46 -1.22 -11.60 0.27
N LEU A 47 -1.72 -12.84 0.17
CA LEU A 47 -0.94 -14.06 0.40
C LEU A 47 -0.71 -14.87 -0.88
N SER A 48 -0.48 -14.20 -2.01
CA SER A 48 -0.37 -14.83 -3.33
C SER A 48 1.06 -15.15 -3.77
N GLY A 49 2.09 -14.78 -3.01
CA GLY A 49 3.46 -15.08 -3.40
C GLY A 49 4.55 -14.43 -2.56
N ALA A 50 5.63 -15.18 -2.38
CA ALA A 50 6.89 -14.68 -1.86
C ALA A 50 7.48 -13.62 -2.84
N PRO A 51 8.24 -12.65 -2.34
CA PRO A 51 8.73 -12.47 -0.97
C PRO A 51 7.81 -11.63 -0.08
N PHE A 52 6.65 -11.16 -0.56
CA PHE A 52 5.83 -10.16 0.13
C PHE A 52 4.81 -10.75 1.09
N GLY A 53 4.02 -11.71 0.64
CA GLY A 53 3.01 -12.37 1.47
C GLY A 53 2.66 -13.75 0.92
N PHE A 54 2.84 -14.79 1.73
CA PHE A 54 2.55 -16.18 1.37
C PHE A 54 2.30 -17.02 2.61
N ILE A 55 1.71 -18.19 2.39
CA ILE A 55 1.60 -19.24 3.41
C ILE A 55 2.76 -20.22 3.18
N ASP A 56 3.59 -20.40 4.19
CA ASP A 56 4.67 -21.38 4.16
C ASP A 56 4.07 -22.78 4.07
N PRO A 57 4.37 -23.56 3.02
CA PRO A 57 3.73 -24.86 2.82
C PRO A 57 4.10 -25.90 3.89
N LYS A 58 5.21 -25.70 4.61
CA LYS A 58 5.68 -26.62 5.64
C LYS A 58 5.09 -26.31 7.02
N THR A 59 5.05 -25.01 7.38
CA THR A 59 4.62 -24.56 8.72
C THR A 59 3.18 -24.07 8.74
N GLN A 60 2.57 -23.81 7.58
CA GLN A 60 1.25 -23.17 7.41
C GLN A 60 1.17 -21.76 7.99
N GLU A 61 2.32 -21.18 8.30
CA GLU A 61 2.40 -19.80 8.81
C GLU A 61 2.39 -18.78 7.67
N GLN A 62 1.81 -17.64 7.94
CA GLN A 62 1.91 -16.48 7.05
C GLN A 62 3.30 -15.86 7.18
N LYS A 63 3.99 -15.70 6.06
CA LYS A 63 5.34 -15.14 5.95
C LYS A 63 5.44 -14.10 4.83
N GLY A 64 6.51 -13.35 4.83
CA GLY A 64 6.82 -12.35 3.81
C GLY A 64 7.03 -10.96 4.40
N LEU A 65 7.63 -10.06 3.61
CA LEU A 65 7.93 -8.68 4.02
C LEU A 65 6.70 -7.97 4.60
N ASN A 66 5.53 -8.08 3.94
CA ASN A 66 4.30 -7.43 4.39
C ASN A 66 3.84 -7.93 5.75
N ILE A 67 4.05 -9.23 6.03
CA ILE A 67 3.71 -9.84 7.32
C ILE A 67 4.67 -9.37 8.42
N ASP A 68 5.98 -9.27 8.12
CA ASP A 68 6.97 -8.82 9.09
C ASP A 68 6.77 -7.33 9.42
N VAL A 69 6.45 -6.50 8.43
CA VAL A 69 6.07 -5.10 8.64
C VAL A 69 4.80 -5.00 9.48
N ALA A 70 3.76 -5.80 9.18
CA ALA A 70 2.51 -5.82 9.96
C ALA A 70 2.75 -6.21 11.42
N LYS A 71 3.58 -7.24 11.68
CA LYS A 71 3.99 -7.64 13.03
C LYS A 71 4.70 -6.52 13.78
N ALA A 72 5.63 -5.83 13.09
CA ALA A 72 6.38 -4.73 13.69
C ALA A 72 5.48 -3.52 14.02
N LEU A 73 4.49 -3.20 13.17
CA LEU A 73 3.52 -2.15 13.45
C LEU A 73 2.63 -2.48 14.64
N ALA A 74 2.10 -3.70 14.72
CA ALA A 74 1.29 -4.13 15.85
C ALA A 74 2.09 -4.08 17.17
N ALA A 75 3.33 -4.57 17.15
CA ALA A 75 4.24 -4.50 18.29
C ALA A 75 4.54 -3.06 18.70
N GLY A 76 4.83 -2.17 17.74
CA GLY A 76 5.09 -0.74 17.98
C GLY A 76 3.87 0.01 18.56
N LEU A 77 2.65 -0.43 18.23
CA LEU A 77 1.41 0.09 18.82
C LEU A 77 1.06 -0.57 20.14
N GLY A 78 1.74 -1.64 20.56
CA GLY A 78 1.45 -2.40 21.77
C GLY A 78 0.16 -3.23 21.69
N VAL A 79 -0.20 -3.73 20.52
CA VAL A 79 -1.43 -4.48 20.25
C VAL A 79 -1.16 -5.82 19.53
N GLU A 80 -2.16 -6.72 19.54
CA GLU A 80 -2.14 -7.98 18.81
C GLU A 80 -2.31 -7.73 17.30
N LEU A 81 -1.56 -8.46 16.45
CA LEU A 81 -1.79 -8.49 15.00
C LEU A 81 -2.90 -9.47 14.64
N VAL A 82 -3.87 -8.99 13.88
CA VAL A 82 -4.85 -9.82 13.14
C VAL A 82 -4.66 -9.57 11.66
N THR A 83 -4.49 -10.61 10.86
CA THR A 83 -4.40 -10.49 9.41
C THR A 83 -5.70 -10.92 8.75
N GLU A 84 -6.13 -10.16 7.76
CA GLU A 84 -7.27 -10.47 6.90
C GLU A 84 -6.74 -10.64 5.47
N THR A 85 -7.03 -11.79 4.86
CA THR A 85 -6.59 -12.04 3.48
C THR A 85 -7.46 -11.26 2.50
N VAL A 86 -6.83 -10.39 1.74
CA VAL A 86 -7.48 -9.62 0.68
C VAL A 86 -6.93 -9.99 -0.70
N THR A 87 -7.67 -9.63 -1.73
CA THR A 87 -7.28 -9.77 -3.13
C THR A 87 -7.11 -8.41 -3.79
N PRO A 88 -6.39 -8.28 -4.91
CA PRO A 88 -6.25 -7.02 -5.61
C PRO A 88 -7.58 -6.31 -5.89
N PRO A 89 -8.66 -6.97 -6.33
CA PRO A 89 -9.94 -6.31 -6.58
C PRO A 89 -10.72 -5.89 -5.33
N ASN A 90 -10.57 -6.56 -4.17
CA ASN A 90 -11.40 -6.27 -3.00
C ASN A 90 -10.69 -5.49 -1.88
N ARG A 91 -9.34 -5.36 -1.91
CA ARG A 91 -8.56 -4.76 -0.81
C ARG A 91 -9.02 -3.36 -0.42
N VAL A 92 -9.30 -2.49 -1.40
CA VAL A 92 -9.76 -1.10 -1.14
C VAL A 92 -11.14 -1.10 -0.49
N GLN A 93 -12.05 -1.95 -0.96
CA GLN A 93 -13.38 -2.07 -0.39
C GLN A 93 -13.34 -2.57 1.07
N PHE A 94 -12.48 -3.54 1.38
CA PHE A 94 -12.30 -4.04 2.75
C PHE A 94 -11.82 -2.92 3.69
N LEU A 95 -10.89 -2.09 3.24
CA LEU A 95 -10.41 -0.93 4.01
C LEU A 95 -11.53 0.08 4.22
N GLN A 96 -12.24 0.48 3.17
CA GLN A 96 -13.32 1.47 3.23
C GLN A 96 -14.50 1.01 4.10
N GLN A 97 -14.81 -0.30 4.10
CA GLN A 97 -15.85 -0.89 4.95
C GLN A 97 -15.40 -1.11 6.41
N GLY A 98 -14.15 -0.81 6.75
CA GLY A 98 -13.64 -1.02 8.11
C GLY A 98 -13.45 -2.49 8.50
N LYS A 99 -13.44 -3.42 7.53
CA LYS A 99 -13.11 -4.84 7.76
C LYS A 99 -11.64 -5.00 8.14
N VAL A 100 -10.80 -4.10 7.65
CA VAL A 100 -9.41 -3.96 8.05
C VAL A 100 -9.14 -2.52 8.46
N ASP A 101 -8.14 -2.31 9.32
CA ASP A 101 -7.74 -0.97 9.75
C ASP A 101 -6.82 -0.33 8.74
N ILE A 102 -5.88 -1.11 8.21
CA ILE A 102 -4.87 -0.71 7.23
C ILE A 102 -4.66 -1.78 6.17
N LEU A 103 -4.02 -1.40 5.04
CA LEU A 103 -3.59 -2.34 4.01
C LEU A 103 -2.07 -2.34 3.87
N ILE A 104 -1.49 -3.53 3.91
CA ILE A 104 -0.11 -3.82 3.47
C ILE A 104 -0.22 -4.93 2.41
N ALA A 105 -0.57 -4.55 1.19
CA ALA A 105 -1.13 -5.49 0.22
C ALA A 105 -0.58 -5.26 -1.21
N ASN A 106 0.75 -5.08 -1.34
CA ASN A 106 1.42 -4.83 -2.63
C ASN A 106 0.71 -3.74 -3.45
N MET A 107 0.37 -2.64 -2.80
CA MET A 107 -0.38 -1.55 -3.39
C MET A 107 0.47 -0.29 -3.39
N GLN A 108 1.16 -0.05 -4.51
CA GLN A 108 2.03 1.10 -4.68
C GLN A 108 1.25 2.41 -4.64
N TYR A 109 1.95 3.47 -4.27
CA TYR A 109 1.42 4.83 -4.32
C TYR A 109 1.05 5.22 -5.75
N THR A 110 -0.09 5.84 -5.90
CA THR A 110 -0.50 6.63 -7.08
C THR A 110 -1.31 7.83 -6.64
N GLU A 111 -1.23 8.93 -7.39
CA GLU A 111 -2.03 10.13 -7.10
C GLU A 111 -3.54 9.84 -7.12
N GLU A 112 -3.98 8.94 -8.00
CA GLU A 112 -5.39 8.56 -8.08
C GLU A 112 -5.87 7.88 -6.79
N ARG A 113 -5.10 6.93 -6.26
CA ARG A 113 -5.41 6.28 -4.98
C ARG A 113 -5.40 7.26 -3.82
N ALA A 114 -4.45 8.19 -3.82
CA ALA A 114 -4.31 9.23 -2.80
C ALA A 114 -5.47 10.24 -2.78
N LYS A 115 -6.29 10.33 -3.84
CA LYS A 115 -7.53 11.13 -3.83
C LYS A 115 -8.57 10.56 -2.87
N THR A 116 -8.64 9.23 -2.73
CA THR A 116 -9.69 8.54 -1.97
C THR A 116 -9.21 7.84 -0.70
N LEU A 117 -7.92 7.68 -0.56
CA LEU A 117 -7.27 7.04 0.59
C LEU A 117 -6.16 7.95 1.14
N ASP A 118 -5.83 7.77 2.42
CA ASP A 118 -4.59 8.26 3.00
C ASP A 118 -3.55 7.13 3.05
N TYR A 119 -2.30 7.51 3.28
CA TYR A 119 -1.20 6.54 3.31
C TYR A 119 -0.11 7.01 4.27
N VAL A 120 0.64 6.07 4.83
CA VAL A 120 1.82 6.35 5.64
C VAL A 120 2.90 6.99 4.77
N GLN A 121 3.39 8.16 5.19
CA GLN A 121 4.25 9.02 4.36
C GLN A 121 5.61 8.39 4.04
N THR A 122 6.14 7.58 4.96
CA THR A 122 7.38 6.86 4.74
C THR A 122 7.07 5.51 4.09
N PRO A 123 7.45 5.30 2.83
CA PRO A 123 7.24 4.01 2.17
C PRO A 123 8.06 2.90 2.85
N TYR A 124 7.50 1.71 2.92
CA TYR A 124 8.23 0.56 3.48
C TYR A 124 9.10 -0.15 2.44
N ASP A 125 8.83 0.07 1.14
CA ASP A 125 9.56 -0.54 0.01
C ASP A 125 9.35 0.28 -1.26
N ARG A 126 10.12 -0.02 -2.33
CA ARG A 126 9.93 0.52 -3.69
C ARG A 126 10.07 -0.60 -4.70
N GLN A 127 9.07 -0.76 -5.54
CA GLN A 127 9.00 -1.82 -6.54
C GLN A 127 8.48 -1.30 -7.87
N GLY A 128 8.97 -1.90 -8.96
CA GLY A 128 8.43 -1.70 -10.30
C GLY A 128 7.78 -2.96 -10.85
N GLY A 129 7.15 -2.83 -12.01
CA GLY A 129 6.57 -3.95 -12.75
C GLY A 129 7.61 -4.61 -13.66
N ALA A 130 7.64 -5.94 -13.67
CA ALA A 130 8.41 -6.69 -14.66
C ALA A 130 7.47 -7.46 -15.59
N ALA A 131 7.88 -7.63 -16.85
CA ALA A 131 7.16 -8.42 -17.84
C ALA A 131 7.78 -9.82 -17.93
N ILE A 132 7.05 -10.84 -17.49
CA ILE A 132 7.39 -12.24 -17.74
C ILE A 132 6.70 -12.71 -19.00
N GLY A 133 7.43 -13.43 -19.85
CA GLY A 133 6.92 -14.03 -21.08
C GLY A 133 7.85 -15.13 -21.59
N ARG A 134 7.52 -15.73 -22.73
CA ARG A 134 8.38 -16.74 -23.33
C ARG A 134 9.68 -16.12 -23.82
N LYS A 135 10.81 -16.78 -23.55
CA LYS A 135 12.16 -16.33 -23.96
C LYS A 135 12.32 -16.18 -25.49
N ASP A 136 11.54 -16.94 -26.26
CA ASP A 136 11.52 -16.93 -27.72
C ASP A 136 10.48 -15.96 -28.32
N SER A 137 9.80 -15.14 -27.50
CA SER A 137 8.75 -14.20 -27.95
C SER A 137 9.24 -13.05 -28.82
N GLY A 138 10.53 -12.73 -28.80
CA GLY A 138 11.11 -11.58 -29.48
C GLY A 138 10.90 -10.24 -28.75
N ILE A 139 10.16 -10.20 -27.64
CA ILE A 139 9.94 -9.01 -26.81
C ILE A 139 11.19 -8.72 -25.99
N LYS A 140 11.72 -7.49 -26.07
CA LYS A 140 12.97 -7.07 -25.40
C LYS A 140 12.86 -5.72 -24.71
N ASP A 141 11.85 -4.93 -25.06
CA ASP A 141 11.61 -3.61 -24.50
C ASP A 141 10.11 -3.32 -24.42
N TRP A 142 9.71 -2.35 -23.60
CA TRP A 142 8.31 -1.97 -23.37
C TRP A 142 7.55 -1.59 -24.66
N PRO A 143 8.13 -0.85 -25.62
CA PRO A 143 7.49 -0.57 -26.91
C PRO A 143 7.12 -1.80 -27.75
N ASP A 144 7.80 -2.94 -27.55
CA ASP A 144 7.50 -4.19 -28.25
C ASP A 144 6.13 -4.77 -27.88
N LEU A 145 5.53 -4.25 -26.79
CA LEU A 145 4.19 -4.65 -26.34
C LEU A 145 3.06 -4.05 -27.16
N LYS A 146 3.35 -3.19 -28.14
CA LYS A 146 2.32 -2.61 -29.03
C LYS A 146 1.50 -3.70 -29.71
N GLY A 147 0.18 -3.70 -29.44
CA GLY A 147 -0.76 -4.71 -29.97
C GLY A 147 -0.67 -6.09 -29.33
N LYS A 148 0.26 -6.33 -28.39
CA LYS A 148 0.39 -7.58 -27.64
C LYS A 148 -0.58 -7.60 -26.47
N ILE A 149 -0.92 -8.81 -26.01
CA ILE A 149 -1.80 -9.01 -24.85
C ILE A 149 -0.94 -9.10 -23.58
N ALA A 150 -1.10 -8.12 -22.69
CA ALA A 150 -0.46 -8.10 -21.38
C ALA A 150 -1.47 -8.47 -20.29
N CYS A 151 -1.23 -9.57 -19.58
CA CYS A 151 -2.02 -9.96 -18.42
C CYS A 151 -1.52 -9.26 -17.16
N VAL A 152 -2.45 -8.74 -16.35
CA VAL A 152 -2.18 -8.08 -15.07
C VAL A 152 -3.21 -8.51 -14.02
N SER A 153 -2.98 -8.20 -12.74
CA SER A 153 -4.03 -8.30 -11.72
C SER A 153 -5.00 -7.11 -11.83
N GLN A 154 -6.28 -7.33 -11.55
CA GLN A 154 -7.29 -6.27 -11.47
C GLN A 154 -6.87 -5.19 -10.45
N GLY A 155 -7.06 -3.91 -10.79
CA GLY A 155 -6.62 -2.79 -9.96
C GLY A 155 -5.10 -2.59 -9.88
N SER A 156 -4.36 -3.18 -10.83
CA SER A 156 -2.93 -2.92 -11.01
C SER A 156 -2.70 -1.50 -11.56
N ASN A 157 -1.71 -0.79 -11.02
CA ASN A 157 -1.26 0.51 -11.55
C ASN A 157 -0.47 0.38 -12.86
N TYR A 158 -0.10 -0.82 -13.28
CA TYR A 158 0.57 -1.07 -14.56
C TYR A 158 -0.38 -1.02 -15.76
N THR A 159 -1.70 -1.14 -15.53
CA THR A 159 -2.71 -1.19 -16.61
C THR A 159 -2.65 0.05 -17.49
N GLN A 160 -2.72 1.23 -16.91
CA GLN A 160 -2.78 2.47 -17.67
C GLN A 160 -1.51 2.74 -18.49
N PRO A 161 -0.29 2.65 -17.93
CA PRO A 161 0.95 2.77 -18.71
C PRO A 161 1.05 1.75 -19.86
N LEU A 162 0.65 0.51 -19.62
CA LEU A 162 0.68 -0.52 -20.68
C LEU A 162 -0.21 -0.16 -21.86
N ILE A 163 -1.40 0.40 -21.61
CA ILE A 163 -2.34 0.83 -22.64
C ILE A 163 -1.86 2.13 -23.31
N GLU A 164 -1.64 3.18 -22.50
CA GLU A 164 -1.47 4.54 -23.01
C GLU A 164 -0.08 4.82 -23.56
N GLN A 165 0.97 4.27 -22.92
CA GLN A 165 2.35 4.53 -23.35
C GLN A 165 2.87 3.50 -24.33
N TYR A 166 2.47 2.23 -24.19
CA TYR A 166 3.02 1.13 -24.96
C TYR A 166 2.01 0.48 -25.94
N GLY A 167 0.74 0.89 -25.90
CA GLY A 167 -0.27 0.38 -26.85
C GLY A 167 -0.59 -1.10 -26.70
N ALA A 168 -0.35 -1.67 -25.51
CA ALA A 168 -0.69 -3.06 -25.23
C ALA A 168 -2.20 -3.25 -25.04
N GLN A 169 -2.69 -4.44 -25.36
CA GLN A 169 -4.02 -4.89 -24.98
C GLN A 169 -3.97 -5.51 -23.58
N VAL A 170 -4.65 -4.92 -22.60
CA VAL A 170 -4.56 -5.41 -21.22
C VAL A 170 -5.72 -6.35 -20.89
N LYS A 171 -5.38 -7.52 -20.33
CA LYS A 171 -6.32 -8.48 -19.77
C LYS A 171 -6.11 -8.54 -18.26
N ALA A 172 -7.08 -8.02 -17.50
CA ALA A 172 -7.04 -7.99 -16.04
C ALA A 172 -7.66 -9.25 -15.44
N LEU A 173 -6.88 -10.01 -14.67
CA LEU A 173 -7.28 -11.24 -13.97
C LEU A 173 -7.44 -10.96 -12.47
N PRO A 174 -8.18 -11.80 -11.72
CA PRO A 174 -8.40 -11.58 -10.29
C PRO A 174 -7.11 -11.55 -9.44
N SER A 175 -6.09 -12.31 -9.84
CA SER A 175 -4.83 -12.42 -9.10
C SER A 175 -3.62 -12.65 -10.00
N GLN A 176 -2.41 -12.54 -9.42
CA GLN A 176 -1.17 -12.87 -10.11
C GLN A 176 -1.08 -14.36 -10.52
N PRO A 177 -1.42 -15.35 -9.67
CA PRO A 177 -1.41 -16.76 -10.08
C PRO A 177 -2.28 -17.03 -11.31
N GLU A 178 -3.48 -16.45 -11.40
CA GLU A 178 -4.37 -16.60 -12.54
C GLU A 178 -3.83 -15.92 -13.80
N SER A 179 -3.19 -14.75 -13.64
CA SER A 179 -2.49 -14.07 -14.72
C SER A 179 -1.33 -14.90 -15.27
N LEU A 180 -0.54 -15.53 -14.42
CA LEU A 180 0.55 -16.43 -14.81
C LEU A 180 0.03 -17.71 -15.45
N LEU A 181 -1.10 -18.24 -14.98
CA LEU A 181 -1.76 -19.40 -15.60
C LEU A 181 -2.27 -19.05 -17.00
N ALA A 182 -2.86 -17.87 -17.18
CA ALA A 182 -3.31 -17.37 -18.47
C ALA A 182 -2.13 -17.20 -19.47
N LEU A 183 -0.96 -16.72 -18.99
CA LEU A 183 0.27 -16.66 -19.79
C LEU A 183 0.71 -18.06 -20.25
N LYS A 184 0.78 -19.03 -19.32
CA LYS A 184 1.14 -20.42 -19.66
C LYS A 184 0.16 -21.06 -20.65
N GLY A 185 -1.12 -20.71 -20.55
CA GLY A 185 -2.17 -21.16 -21.46
C GLY A 185 -2.20 -20.44 -22.81
N GLY A 186 -1.23 -19.55 -23.09
CA GLY A 186 -1.15 -18.80 -24.35
C GLY A 186 -2.23 -17.72 -24.53
N ASN A 187 -2.92 -17.35 -23.44
CA ASN A 187 -3.95 -16.29 -23.46
C ASN A 187 -3.38 -14.88 -23.33
N CYS A 188 -2.06 -14.75 -23.13
CA CYS A 188 -1.32 -13.50 -23.03
C CYS A 188 0.07 -13.70 -23.64
N ASP A 189 0.63 -12.64 -24.21
CA ASP A 189 2.02 -12.61 -24.67
C ASP A 189 2.98 -12.41 -23.50
N VAL A 190 2.57 -11.57 -22.54
CA VAL A 190 3.30 -11.31 -21.30
C VAL A 190 2.36 -11.25 -20.10
N SER A 191 2.92 -11.43 -18.91
CA SER A 191 2.24 -11.14 -17.63
C SER A 191 3.06 -10.10 -16.86
N VAL A 192 2.43 -8.99 -16.42
CA VAL A 192 3.16 -7.88 -15.77
C VAL A 192 2.74 -7.77 -14.31
N HIS A 193 3.72 -7.98 -13.43
CA HIS A 193 3.56 -7.96 -11.98
C HIS A 193 4.80 -7.36 -11.30
N VAL A 194 4.73 -7.21 -9.97
CA VAL A 194 5.85 -6.73 -9.15
C VAL A 194 7.10 -7.58 -9.41
N ASN A 195 8.20 -6.91 -9.76
CA ASN A 195 9.45 -7.56 -10.17
C ASN A 195 9.96 -8.54 -9.09
N GLY A 196 10.00 -8.14 -7.82
CA GLY A 196 10.48 -8.98 -6.73
C GLY A 196 9.76 -10.34 -6.64
N THR A 197 8.44 -10.36 -6.89
CA THR A 197 7.67 -11.62 -6.89
C THR A 197 8.01 -12.50 -8.09
N LEU A 198 8.11 -11.92 -9.28
CA LEU A 198 8.44 -12.68 -10.49
C LEU A 198 9.87 -13.22 -10.45
N SER A 199 10.81 -12.41 -9.99
CA SER A 199 12.24 -12.79 -9.89
C SER A 199 12.41 -13.97 -8.93
N LEU A 200 11.81 -13.90 -7.73
CA LEU A 200 11.91 -14.99 -6.76
C LEU A 200 11.19 -16.25 -7.23
N MET A 201 10.02 -16.11 -7.85
CA MET A 201 9.29 -17.24 -8.44
C MET A 201 10.11 -17.96 -9.52
N LEU A 202 10.78 -17.22 -10.41
CA LEU A 202 11.63 -17.81 -11.44
C LEU A 202 12.84 -18.53 -10.85
N GLN A 203 13.39 -18.06 -9.73
CA GLN A 203 14.47 -18.75 -9.02
C GLN A 203 13.99 -20.03 -8.36
N ASP A 204 12.88 -19.98 -7.63
CA ASP A 204 12.37 -21.10 -6.83
C ASP A 204 11.70 -22.18 -7.66
N ARG A 205 11.22 -21.86 -8.86
CA ARG A 205 10.48 -22.76 -9.76
C ARG A 205 11.12 -22.78 -11.16
N ALA A 206 12.46 -22.78 -11.22
CA ALA A 206 13.22 -22.67 -12.47
C ALA A 206 12.85 -23.73 -13.51
N ASP A 207 12.67 -24.98 -13.09
CA ASP A 207 12.29 -26.10 -13.98
C ASP A 207 10.90 -25.89 -14.60
N GLU A 208 9.95 -25.41 -13.81
CA GLU A 208 8.58 -25.16 -14.26
C GLU A 208 8.50 -23.99 -15.25
N TRP A 209 9.38 -23.00 -15.09
CA TRP A 209 9.42 -21.76 -15.85
C TRP A 209 10.63 -21.69 -16.80
N LYS A 210 11.26 -22.81 -17.15
CA LYS A 210 12.50 -22.88 -17.96
C LYS A 210 12.41 -22.13 -19.30
N ASP A 211 11.24 -22.13 -19.95
CA ASP A 211 10.99 -21.46 -21.23
C ASP A 211 10.56 -20.00 -21.10
N TYR A 212 10.39 -19.51 -19.85
CA TYR A 212 9.96 -18.17 -19.53
C TYR A 212 11.07 -17.38 -18.80
N GLY A 213 10.96 -16.06 -18.85
CA GLY A 213 11.90 -15.17 -18.17
C GLY A 213 11.34 -13.75 -18.06
N ILE A 214 11.97 -12.92 -17.26
CA ILE A 214 11.77 -11.47 -17.34
C ILE A 214 12.39 -11.02 -18.63
N LEU A 215 11.56 -10.49 -19.54
CA LEU A 215 11.96 -10.17 -20.91
C LEU A 215 12.58 -8.79 -21.03
N ILE A 216 12.12 -7.86 -20.21
CA ILE A 216 12.46 -6.44 -20.26
C ILE A 216 13.28 -6.10 -19.04
N PRO A 217 14.54 -5.60 -19.19
CA PRO A 217 15.47 -5.41 -18.08
C PRO A 217 15.13 -4.22 -17.18
N THR A 218 14.31 -3.29 -17.69
CA THR A 218 13.91 -2.08 -16.93
C THR A 218 12.53 -2.27 -16.33
N ASP A 219 12.37 -1.85 -15.05
CA ASP A 219 11.09 -1.90 -14.39
C ASP A 219 10.09 -0.88 -14.95
N LEU A 220 8.85 -1.31 -15.10
CA LEU A 220 7.73 -0.43 -15.41
C LEU A 220 7.36 0.38 -14.16
N ILE A 221 7.33 1.72 -14.29
CA ILE A 221 6.91 2.67 -13.27
C ILE A 221 7.34 2.28 -11.84
N PRO A 222 8.64 2.25 -11.49
CA PRO A 222 9.06 2.04 -10.11
C PRO A 222 8.34 3.01 -9.17
N SER A 223 7.65 2.48 -8.17
CA SER A 223 6.77 3.26 -7.29
C SER A 223 6.91 2.82 -5.84
N ASP A 224 6.65 3.75 -4.94
CA ASP A 224 6.71 3.51 -3.51
C ASP A 224 5.60 2.57 -3.05
N SER A 225 5.95 1.54 -2.30
CA SER A 225 5.03 0.67 -1.59
C SER A 225 4.71 1.31 -0.24
N VAL A 226 3.45 1.70 -0.06
CA VAL A 226 2.98 2.41 1.13
C VAL A 226 1.91 1.62 1.87
N ILE A 227 1.74 1.95 3.15
CA ILE A 227 0.65 1.45 3.99
C ILE A 227 -0.55 2.36 3.78
N TRP A 228 -1.68 1.81 3.37
CA TRP A 228 -2.88 2.57 3.07
C TRP A 228 -3.85 2.60 4.24
N LEU A 229 -4.50 3.78 4.41
CA LEU A 229 -5.50 4.08 5.42
C LEU A 229 -6.75 4.69 4.75
N ARG A 230 -7.86 4.73 5.48
CA ARG A 230 -9.01 5.55 5.07
C ARG A 230 -8.66 7.04 5.15
N LYS A 231 -9.39 7.86 4.43
CA LYS A 231 -9.23 9.33 4.50
C LYS A 231 -9.53 9.87 5.90
N GLY A 232 -8.70 10.84 6.32
CA GLY A 232 -8.89 11.58 7.57
C GLY A 232 -8.32 10.90 8.82
N GLU A 233 -7.52 9.83 8.67
CA GLU A 233 -6.94 9.08 9.79
C GLU A 233 -5.52 9.57 10.15
N ALA A 234 -5.40 10.87 10.45
CA ALA A 234 -4.11 11.56 10.63
C ALA A 234 -3.31 11.04 11.84
N ASP A 235 -3.95 10.73 12.95
CA ASP A 235 -3.26 10.24 14.15
C ASP A 235 -2.76 8.81 13.94
N THR A 236 -3.57 7.95 13.29
CA THR A 236 -3.15 6.61 12.87
C THR A 236 -1.99 6.70 11.90
N GLN A 237 -2.07 7.57 10.89
CA GLN A 237 -1.00 7.81 9.93
C GLN A 237 0.30 8.20 10.63
N ALA A 238 0.26 9.18 11.52
CA ALA A 238 1.44 9.67 12.24
C ALA A 238 2.07 8.60 13.15
N ALA A 239 1.23 7.83 13.87
CA ALA A 239 1.69 6.76 14.73
C ALA A 239 2.39 5.64 13.93
N LEU A 240 1.83 5.24 12.80
CA LEU A 240 2.42 4.22 11.93
C LEU A 240 3.67 4.73 11.21
N ASP A 241 3.67 5.99 10.75
CA ASP A 241 4.81 6.61 10.07
C ASP A 241 6.05 6.67 10.98
N LYS A 242 5.84 6.98 12.27
CA LYS A 242 6.90 6.94 13.28
C LYS A 242 7.54 5.54 13.35
N ILE A 243 6.73 4.49 13.42
CA ILE A 243 7.23 3.11 13.52
C ILE A 243 7.98 2.72 12.23
N VAL A 244 7.45 3.06 11.04
CA VAL A 244 8.13 2.76 9.77
C VAL A 244 9.48 3.47 9.68
N LYS A 245 9.58 4.74 10.12
CA LYS A 245 10.85 5.47 10.21
C LYS A 245 11.85 4.78 11.15
N GLU A 246 11.41 4.34 12.31
CA GLU A 246 12.24 3.60 13.26
C GLU A 246 12.74 2.25 12.69
N LEU A 247 11.89 1.52 11.94
CA LEU A 247 12.27 0.29 11.27
C LEU A 247 13.35 0.52 10.20
N HIS A 248 13.25 1.61 9.44
CA HIS A 248 14.30 1.98 8.49
C HIS A 248 15.59 2.42 9.20
N ALA A 249 15.51 3.36 10.13
CA ALA A 249 16.67 3.92 10.83
C ALA A 249 17.46 2.84 11.57
N SER A 250 16.80 1.89 12.21
CA SER A 250 17.44 0.77 12.91
C SER A 250 18.00 -0.31 11.98
N GLY A 251 17.71 -0.28 10.67
CA GLY A 251 18.08 -1.34 9.72
C GLY A 251 17.16 -2.58 9.77
N LYS A 252 16.11 -2.56 10.59
CA LYS A 252 15.18 -3.70 10.73
C LYS A 252 14.45 -4.02 9.44
N MET A 253 14.15 -3.00 8.62
CA MET A 253 13.53 -3.19 7.31
C MET A 253 14.45 -3.99 6.37
N ILE A 254 15.76 -3.74 6.40
CA ILE A 254 16.76 -4.50 5.63
C ILE A 254 16.83 -5.96 6.12
N GLU A 255 16.75 -6.19 7.44
CA GLU A 255 16.73 -7.55 7.99
C GLU A 255 15.48 -8.31 7.46
N PHE A 256 14.30 -7.69 7.48
CA PHE A 256 13.08 -8.29 6.94
C PHE A 256 13.22 -8.61 5.44
N ALA A 257 13.76 -7.67 4.66
CA ALA A 257 13.97 -7.87 3.24
C ALA A 257 14.89 -9.06 2.94
N LYS A 258 16.02 -9.15 3.65
CA LYS A 258 16.98 -10.26 3.53
C LYS A 258 16.37 -11.60 3.96
N ALA A 259 15.67 -11.63 5.10
CA ALA A 259 15.01 -12.83 5.60
C ALA A 259 13.96 -13.38 4.61
N ASN A 260 13.30 -12.50 3.87
CA ASN A 260 12.32 -12.86 2.85
C ASN A 260 12.91 -12.97 1.43
N ARG A 261 14.24 -12.87 1.29
CA ARG A 261 14.95 -13.03 0.00
C ARG A 261 14.50 -12.01 -1.07
N LEU A 262 14.25 -10.75 -0.67
CA LEU A 262 13.98 -9.69 -1.66
C LEU A 262 15.19 -9.55 -2.60
N PRO A 263 14.96 -9.49 -3.91
CA PRO A 263 16.06 -9.44 -4.88
C PRO A 263 16.81 -8.10 -4.89
N SER A 264 16.19 -7.03 -4.37
CA SER A 264 16.81 -5.70 -4.24
C SER A 264 16.45 -5.07 -2.90
N ILE A 265 17.45 -4.53 -2.22
CA ILE A 265 17.34 -3.84 -0.92
C ILE A 265 17.85 -2.39 -0.99
N GLY A 266 18.29 -1.93 -2.15
CA GLY A 266 18.94 -0.61 -2.31
C GLY A 266 18.10 0.56 -1.82
N TYR A 267 16.78 0.51 -2.06
CA TYR A 267 15.86 1.50 -1.51
C TYR A 267 15.88 1.56 0.03
N MET A 268 15.89 0.41 0.70
CA MET A 268 15.89 0.33 2.16
C MET A 268 17.22 0.80 2.75
N GLU A 269 18.34 0.53 2.06
CA GLU A 269 19.68 1.02 2.45
C GLU A 269 19.75 2.55 2.33
N GLU A 270 19.17 3.12 1.28
CA GLU A 270 19.04 4.57 1.12
C GLU A 270 18.21 5.19 2.24
N GLN A 271 17.04 4.61 2.55
CA GLN A 271 16.17 5.09 3.62
C GLN A 271 16.83 4.97 5.00
N GLN A 272 17.57 3.88 5.26
CA GLN A 272 18.32 3.73 6.50
C GLN A 272 19.32 4.85 6.67
N LYS A 273 20.14 5.11 5.64
CA LYS A 273 21.15 6.18 5.65
C LYS A 273 20.53 7.55 5.91
N LYS A 274 19.41 7.85 5.26
CA LYS A 274 18.69 9.12 5.39
C LYS A 274 18.10 9.29 6.79
N LEU A 275 17.44 8.28 7.33
CA LEU A 275 16.68 8.38 8.58
C LEU A 275 17.54 8.18 9.83
N SER A 276 18.66 7.44 9.76
CA SER A 276 19.63 7.36 10.86
C SER A 276 20.43 8.65 11.04
N ALA A 277 20.62 9.44 10.00
CA ALA A 277 21.30 10.74 10.08
C ALA A 277 20.40 11.87 10.62
N ALA A 278 19.09 11.64 10.73
CA ALA A 278 18.10 12.62 11.21
C ALA A 278 17.72 12.44 12.70
N GLN A 279 18.29 11.43 13.36
CA GLN A 279 18.18 11.19 14.80
C GLN A 279 19.35 11.82 15.56
#